data_27ca742aae54390d9591cd5e0a5f3d3c
#
_entry.id   27ca742aae54390d9591cd5e0a5f3d3c
#
_cell.length_a   1.000
_cell.length_b   1.000
_cell.length_c   1.000
_cell.angle_alpha   90.00
_cell.angle_beta   90.00
_cell.angle_gamma   90.00
#
_symmetry.space_group_name_H-M   'P 1'
#
loop_
_entity.id
_entity.type
_entity.pdbx_description
1 polymer ?
#
loop_
_entity_poly.entity_id
_entity_poly.type
_entity_poly.pdbx_seq_one_letter_code
_entity_poly.pdbx_strand_id
1 'polypeptide(L)'
;MKFKTILFSACLLIGLQLSAQKFAYIDSDYVLSHMQEYSDAQQELNKLSVDWQTEIEEKYESIARLEASYRAEKVLLTDEMKRRREEDITRKKQEATELQKSKFGIDGELFQRREQLIQPVQDKMFEAIKE
;
A
#
# COMPACT_ATOMS: atom_id res chain seq x y z
N MET A 1 30.21 -10.66 65.31
CA MET A 1 29.04 -11.22 64.63
C MET A 1 27.98 -10.17 64.29
N LYS A 2 27.73 -9.17 65.08
CA LYS A 2 26.69 -8.13 64.82
C LYS A 2 26.94 -7.25 63.59
N PHE A 3 28.21 -7.01 63.21
CA PHE A 3 28.56 -6.17 62.08
C PHE A 3 28.28 -6.85 60.71
N LYS A 4 28.47 -8.19 60.65
CA LYS A 4 28.18 -8.98 59.42
C LYS A 4 26.69 -9.10 59.15
N THR A 5 25.86 -9.14 60.20
CA THR A 5 24.41 -9.20 60.05
C THR A 5 23.80 -7.86 59.62
N ILE A 6 24.40 -6.74 60.05
CA ILE A 6 23.97 -5.39 59.65
C ILE A 6 24.33 -5.15 58.16
N LEU A 7 25.50 -5.60 57.73
CA LEU A 7 25.93 -5.46 56.33
C LEU A 7 25.06 -6.30 55.37
N PHE A 8 24.68 -7.50 55.81
CA PHE A 8 23.79 -8.37 55.04
C PHE A 8 22.36 -7.85 54.95
N SER A 9 21.87 -7.21 56.02
CA SER A 9 20.55 -6.55 56.04
C SER A 9 20.50 -5.29 55.14
N ALA A 10 21.59 -4.52 55.07
CA ALA A 10 21.70 -3.34 54.22
C ALA A 10 21.70 -3.69 52.72
N CYS A 11 22.36 -4.79 52.31
CA CYS A 11 22.32 -5.28 50.92
C CYS A 11 20.94 -5.78 50.49
N LEU A 12 20.13 -6.32 51.41
CA LEU A 12 18.79 -6.79 51.12
C LEU A 12 17.78 -5.66 50.86
N LEU A 13 18.02 -4.47 51.42
CA LEU A 13 17.18 -3.27 51.22
C LEU A 13 17.44 -2.52 49.93
N ILE A 14 18.61 -2.70 49.29
CA ILE A 14 18.98 -2.03 48.03
C ILE A 14 18.40 -2.76 46.81
N GLY A 15 18.01 -4.02 46.95
CA GLY A 15 17.47 -4.87 45.87
C GLY A 15 16.01 -4.62 45.49
N LEU A 16 15.27 -3.73 46.17
CA LEU A 16 13.83 -3.51 45.95
C LEU A 16 13.49 -2.32 45.07
N GLN A 17 14.44 -1.74 44.38
CA GLN A 17 14.19 -0.75 43.30
C GLN A 17 13.87 -1.49 41.97
N LEU A 18 12.91 -2.42 41.99
CA LEU A 18 12.25 -2.88 40.79
C LEU A 18 11.39 -1.72 40.28
N SER A 19 11.97 -0.92 39.40
CA SER A 19 11.19 0.00 38.60
C SER A 19 10.17 -0.82 37.82
N ALA A 20 8.91 -0.78 38.30
CA ALA A 20 7.80 -1.34 37.56
C ALA A 20 7.71 -0.58 36.23
N GLN A 21 8.26 -1.14 35.18
CA GLN A 21 8.07 -0.61 33.83
C GLN A 21 6.58 -0.75 33.52
N LYS A 22 5.89 0.37 33.52
CA LYS A 22 4.49 0.41 33.09
C LYS A 22 4.49 0.20 31.56
N PHE A 23 4.19 -1.00 31.13
CA PHE A 23 3.90 -1.27 29.74
C PHE A 23 2.47 -0.81 29.45
N ALA A 24 2.31 0.19 28.61
CA ALA A 24 1.02 0.52 28.02
C ALA A 24 0.92 -0.20 26.67
N TYR A 25 -0.14 -0.95 26.47
CA TYR A 25 -0.48 -1.52 25.18
C TYR A 25 -1.46 -0.58 24.48
N ILE A 26 -1.10 -0.10 23.30
CA ILE A 26 -1.94 0.77 22.49
C ILE A 26 -2.24 0.04 21.18
N ASP A 27 -3.53 -0.08 20.87
CA ASP A 27 -3.99 -0.58 19.58
C ASP A 27 -3.87 0.55 18.55
N SER A 28 -2.79 0.49 17.75
CA SER A 28 -2.49 1.49 16.74
C SER A 28 -3.57 1.57 15.65
N ASP A 29 -4.18 0.44 15.29
CA ASP A 29 -5.22 0.40 14.26
C ASP A 29 -6.50 1.08 14.76
N TYR A 30 -6.82 0.90 16.05
CA TYR A 30 -7.94 1.58 16.67
C TYR A 30 -7.73 3.09 16.69
N VAL A 31 -6.55 3.58 17.07
CA VAL A 31 -6.25 5.03 17.08
C VAL A 31 -6.31 5.60 15.69
N LEU A 32 -5.63 4.98 14.72
CA LEU A 32 -5.62 5.43 13.32
C LEU A 32 -7.03 5.51 12.74
N SER A 33 -7.87 4.50 13.00
CA SER A 33 -9.23 4.47 12.47
C SER A 33 -10.12 5.61 12.98
N HIS A 34 -9.76 6.26 14.09
CA HIS A 34 -10.47 7.41 14.67
C HIS A 34 -9.85 8.76 14.27
N MET A 35 -8.74 8.76 13.54
CA MET A 35 -8.14 9.98 13.01
C MET A 35 -8.79 10.39 11.68
N GLN A 36 -9.29 11.63 11.59
CA GLN A 36 -9.92 12.14 10.36
C GLN A 36 -8.96 12.12 9.19
N GLU A 37 -7.71 12.50 9.39
CA GLU A 37 -6.67 12.52 8.36
C GLU A 37 -6.41 11.12 7.77
N TYR A 38 -6.54 10.06 8.61
CA TYR A 38 -6.43 8.68 8.13
C TYR A 38 -7.60 8.30 7.24
N SER A 39 -8.83 8.66 7.65
CA SER A 39 -10.03 8.43 6.86
C SER A 39 -9.96 9.14 5.51
N ASP A 40 -9.53 10.39 5.49
CA ASP A 40 -9.39 11.19 4.28
C ASP A 40 -8.34 10.59 3.33
N ALA A 41 -7.19 10.18 3.87
CA ALA A 41 -6.14 9.50 3.12
C ALA A 41 -6.64 8.17 2.50
N GLN A 42 -7.40 7.38 3.24
CA GLN A 42 -8.00 6.14 2.73
C GLN A 42 -9.02 6.41 1.62
N GLN A 43 -9.84 7.45 1.75
CA GLN A 43 -10.80 7.82 0.72
C GLN A 43 -10.11 8.27 -0.57
N GLU A 44 -9.03 9.07 -0.46
CA GLU A 44 -8.22 9.47 -1.61
C GLU A 44 -7.61 8.27 -2.31
N LEU A 45 -7.00 7.33 -1.56
CA LEU A 45 -6.43 6.11 -2.11
C LEU A 45 -7.46 5.24 -2.81
N ASN A 46 -8.64 5.09 -2.21
CA ASN A 46 -9.73 4.33 -2.82
C ASN A 46 -10.20 4.97 -4.13
N LYS A 47 -10.35 6.29 -4.15
CA LYS A 47 -10.73 7.02 -5.36
C LYS A 47 -9.70 6.82 -6.47
N LEU A 48 -8.41 7.03 -6.19
CA LEU A 48 -7.33 6.81 -7.15
C LEU A 48 -7.32 5.36 -7.68
N SER A 49 -7.52 4.39 -6.80
CA SER A 49 -7.58 2.98 -7.19
C SER A 49 -8.72 2.69 -8.16
N VAL A 50 -9.92 3.23 -7.89
CA VAL A 50 -11.09 3.06 -8.76
C VAL A 50 -10.89 3.76 -10.11
N ASP A 51 -10.37 5.00 -10.09
CA ASP A 51 -10.12 5.77 -11.32
C ASP A 51 -9.12 5.04 -12.23
N TRP A 52 -8.02 4.54 -11.69
CA TRP A 52 -7.02 3.78 -12.45
C TRP A 52 -7.52 2.42 -12.93
N GLN A 53 -8.32 1.74 -12.10
CA GLN A 53 -8.94 0.47 -12.51
C GLN A 53 -9.87 0.69 -13.69
N THR A 54 -10.68 1.74 -13.66
CA THR A 54 -11.57 2.10 -14.77
C THR A 54 -10.77 2.42 -16.04
N GLU A 55 -9.67 3.18 -15.94
CA GLU A 55 -8.80 3.48 -17.08
C GLU A 55 -8.23 2.20 -17.73
N ILE A 56 -7.79 1.26 -16.89
CA ILE A 56 -7.23 -0.03 -17.35
C ILE A 56 -8.32 -0.89 -17.99
N GLU A 57 -9.51 -0.96 -17.40
CA GLU A 57 -10.66 -1.69 -17.95
C GLU A 57 -11.06 -1.15 -19.32
N GLU A 58 -11.15 0.18 -19.50
CA GLU A 58 -11.44 0.82 -20.78
C GLU A 58 -10.41 0.44 -21.86
N LYS A 59 -9.11 0.36 -21.49
CA LYS A 59 -8.07 -0.10 -22.43
C LYS A 59 -8.28 -1.55 -22.85
N TYR A 60 -8.55 -2.45 -21.89
CA TYR A 60 -8.81 -3.86 -22.22
C TYR A 60 -10.09 -4.03 -23.05
N GLU A 61 -11.15 -3.30 -22.78
CA GLU A 61 -12.35 -3.30 -23.60
C GLU A 61 -12.06 -2.81 -25.04
N SER A 62 -11.28 -1.74 -25.16
CA SER A 62 -10.85 -1.25 -26.49
C SER A 62 -10.06 -2.31 -27.27
N ILE A 63 -9.16 -3.02 -26.58
CA ILE A 63 -8.39 -4.13 -27.17
C ILE A 63 -9.32 -5.26 -27.59
N ALA A 64 -10.29 -5.64 -26.76
CA ALA A 64 -11.27 -6.68 -27.08
C ALA A 64 -12.10 -6.32 -28.34
N ARG A 65 -12.51 -5.05 -28.48
CA ARG A 65 -13.19 -4.56 -29.69
C ARG A 65 -12.30 -4.63 -30.92
N LEU A 66 -11.03 -4.27 -30.81
CA LEU A 66 -10.06 -4.37 -31.93
C LEU A 66 -9.84 -5.82 -32.36
N GLU A 67 -9.73 -6.75 -31.41
CA GLU A 67 -9.60 -8.19 -31.69
C GLU A 67 -10.85 -8.76 -32.36
N ALA A 68 -12.03 -8.35 -31.90
CA ALA A 68 -13.29 -8.79 -32.49
C ALA A 68 -13.42 -8.30 -33.94
N SER A 69 -13.13 -7.02 -34.20
CA SER A 69 -13.09 -6.43 -35.56
C SER A 69 -12.08 -7.16 -36.45
N TYR A 70 -10.86 -7.38 -35.92
CA TYR A 70 -9.84 -8.12 -36.65
C TYR A 70 -10.29 -9.54 -37.03
N ARG A 71 -10.88 -10.29 -36.11
CA ARG A 71 -11.40 -11.63 -36.40
C ARG A 71 -12.47 -11.62 -37.50
N ALA A 72 -13.35 -10.63 -37.47
CA ALA A 72 -14.43 -10.50 -38.47
C ALA A 72 -13.90 -10.14 -39.87
N GLU A 73 -12.89 -9.28 -39.92
CA GLU A 73 -12.34 -8.74 -41.19
C GLU A 73 -11.18 -9.56 -41.77
N LYS A 74 -10.58 -10.47 -41.00
CA LYS A 74 -9.32 -11.18 -41.32
C LYS A 74 -9.28 -11.81 -42.70
N VAL A 75 -10.42 -12.37 -43.15
CA VAL A 75 -10.51 -13.02 -44.45
C VAL A 75 -10.48 -12.05 -45.62
N LEU A 76 -10.75 -10.77 -45.38
CA LEU A 76 -10.76 -9.70 -46.38
C LEU A 76 -9.43 -8.91 -46.45
N LEU A 77 -8.55 -9.12 -45.45
CA LEU A 77 -7.32 -8.38 -45.32
C LEU A 77 -6.16 -9.02 -46.09
N THR A 78 -5.29 -8.19 -46.67
CA THR A 78 -4.01 -8.64 -47.19
C THR A 78 -3.08 -9.08 -46.05
N ASP A 79 -2.04 -9.85 -46.35
CA ASP A 79 -1.11 -10.32 -45.31
C ASP A 79 -0.37 -9.16 -44.62
N GLU A 80 -0.07 -8.08 -45.35
CA GLU A 80 0.51 -6.87 -44.77
C GLU A 80 -0.47 -6.18 -43.82
N MET A 81 -1.74 -6.07 -44.17
CA MET A 81 -2.77 -5.49 -43.30
C MET A 81 -3.01 -6.35 -42.06
N LYS A 82 -3.00 -7.69 -42.18
CA LYS A 82 -3.07 -8.59 -41.03
C LYS A 82 -1.93 -8.36 -40.05
N ARG A 83 -0.70 -8.33 -40.56
CA ARG A 83 0.48 -8.09 -39.74
C ARG A 83 0.39 -6.76 -38.98
N ARG A 84 0.04 -5.67 -39.66
CA ARG A 84 -0.12 -4.35 -39.02
C ARG A 84 -1.18 -4.35 -37.92
N ARG A 85 -2.31 -5.04 -38.14
CA ARG A 85 -3.37 -5.18 -37.10
C ARG A 85 -2.92 -5.99 -35.93
N GLU A 86 -2.22 -7.10 -36.14
CA GLU A 86 -1.68 -7.96 -35.08
C GLU A 86 -0.61 -7.22 -34.26
N GLU A 87 0.28 -6.47 -34.91
CA GLU A 87 1.28 -5.63 -34.25
C GLU A 87 0.61 -4.53 -33.39
N ASP A 88 -0.42 -3.86 -33.90
CA ASP A 88 -1.14 -2.82 -33.16
C ASP A 88 -1.85 -3.40 -31.91
N ILE A 89 -2.54 -4.53 -32.07
CA ILE A 89 -3.19 -5.22 -30.94
C ILE A 89 -2.15 -5.63 -29.90
N THR A 90 -1.02 -6.19 -30.31
CA THR A 90 0.06 -6.61 -29.41
C THR A 90 0.63 -5.44 -28.64
N ARG A 91 0.92 -4.34 -29.32
CA ARG A 91 1.41 -3.10 -28.72
C ARG A 91 0.44 -2.57 -27.67
N LYS A 92 -0.86 -2.49 -27.99
CA LYS A 92 -1.90 -2.03 -27.06
C LYS A 92 -2.05 -2.92 -25.84
N LYS A 93 -1.90 -4.24 -25.98
CA LYS A 93 -1.86 -5.17 -24.86
C LYS A 93 -0.68 -4.92 -23.95
N GLN A 94 0.49 -4.68 -24.53
CA GLN A 94 1.69 -4.35 -23.74
C GLN A 94 1.50 -3.03 -22.98
N GLU A 95 1.00 -1.97 -23.66
CA GLU A 95 0.70 -0.70 -23.02
C GLU A 95 -0.29 -0.82 -21.84
N ALA A 96 -1.36 -1.62 -21.99
CA ALA A 96 -2.31 -1.88 -20.90
C ALA A 96 -1.68 -2.64 -19.74
N THR A 97 -0.83 -3.64 -20.04
CA THR A 97 -0.13 -4.40 -19.01
C THR A 97 0.90 -3.54 -18.26
N GLU A 98 1.63 -2.68 -18.99
CA GLU A 98 2.60 -1.76 -18.38
C GLU A 98 1.88 -0.71 -17.52
N LEU A 99 0.76 -0.18 -17.98
CA LEU A 99 -0.06 0.72 -17.17
C LEU A 99 -0.51 0.04 -15.88
N GLN A 100 -1.04 -1.18 -15.97
CA GLN A 100 -1.47 -1.94 -14.79
C GLN A 100 -0.31 -2.15 -13.80
N LYS A 101 0.88 -2.50 -14.30
CA LYS A 101 2.07 -2.65 -13.46
C LYS A 101 2.53 -1.34 -12.83
N SER A 102 2.50 -0.24 -13.59
CA SER A 102 2.91 1.07 -13.06
C SER A 102 1.96 1.58 -11.98
N LYS A 103 0.66 1.27 -12.07
CA LYS A 103 -0.34 1.69 -11.08
C LYS A 103 -0.40 0.76 -9.88
N PHE A 104 -0.44 -0.57 -10.08
CA PHE A 104 -0.74 -1.57 -9.07
C PHE A 104 0.41 -2.56 -8.80
N GLY A 105 1.58 -2.39 -9.43
CA GLY A 105 2.75 -3.23 -9.18
C GLY A 105 3.31 -3.06 -7.76
N ILE A 106 4.31 -3.89 -7.41
CA ILE A 106 4.92 -3.91 -6.07
C ILE A 106 5.41 -2.53 -5.63
N ASP A 107 6.04 -1.76 -6.55
CA ASP A 107 6.49 -0.39 -6.32
C ASP A 107 5.67 0.61 -7.16
N GLY A 108 4.42 0.26 -7.46
CA GLY A 108 3.53 1.06 -8.29
C GLY A 108 3.08 2.36 -7.62
N GLU A 109 2.44 3.22 -8.41
CA GLU A 109 1.98 4.54 -7.93
C GLU A 109 1.03 4.43 -6.72
N LEU A 110 0.19 3.38 -6.64
CA LEU A 110 -0.70 3.20 -5.49
C LEU A 110 0.08 2.97 -4.20
N PHE A 111 1.16 2.19 -4.26
CA PHE A 111 2.04 1.97 -3.11
C PHE A 111 2.71 3.27 -2.67
N GLN A 112 3.29 4.01 -3.62
CA GLN A 112 3.94 5.30 -3.33
C GLN A 112 2.95 6.33 -2.77
N ARG A 113 1.73 6.39 -3.30
CA ARG A 113 0.70 7.28 -2.78
C ARG A 113 0.27 6.89 -1.37
N ARG A 114 0.17 5.60 -1.09
CA ARG A 114 -0.11 5.11 0.26
C ARG A 114 0.96 5.57 1.24
N GLU A 115 2.23 5.41 0.92
CA GLU A 115 3.32 5.90 1.78
C GLU A 115 3.21 7.41 2.02
N GLN A 116 3.01 8.19 0.97
CA GLN A 116 2.92 9.66 1.07
C GLN A 116 1.74 10.14 1.92
N LEU A 117 0.62 9.44 1.88
CA LEU A 117 -0.61 9.86 2.58
C LEU A 117 -0.72 9.28 3.98
N ILE A 118 -0.30 8.03 4.18
CA ILE A 118 -0.50 7.31 5.45
C ILE A 118 0.68 7.53 6.40
N GLN A 119 1.92 7.57 5.92
CA GLN A 119 3.09 7.71 6.79
C GLN A 119 3.07 8.97 7.65
N PRO A 120 2.73 10.17 7.14
CA PRO A 120 2.64 11.37 7.99
C PRO A 120 1.58 11.26 9.10
N VAL A 121 0.49 10.53 8.84
CA VAL A 121 -0.57 10.30 9.83
C VAL A 121 -0.07 9.35 10.92
N GLN A 122 0.67 8.30 10.55
CA GLN A 122 1.29 7.39 11.50
C GLN A 122 2.34 8.09 12.36
N ASP A 123 3.17 8.93 11.77
CA ASP A 123 4.19 9.70 12.48
C ASP A 123 3.53 10.64 13.52
N LYS A 124 2.45 11.32 13.13
CA LYS A 124 1.65 12.17 14.02
C LYS A 124 1.05 11.37 15.19
N MET A 125 0.53 10.18 14.91
CA MET A 125 0.02 9.28 15.94
C MET A 125 1.14 8.87 16.92
N PHE A 126 2.33 8.48 16.41
CA PHE A 126 3.45 8.08 17.25
C PHE A 126 3.98 9.22 18.13
N GLU A 127 3.98 10.45 17.63
CA GLU A 127 4.34 11.62 18.44
C GLU A 127 3.35 11.84 19.58
N ALA A 128 2.05 11.76 19.30
CA ALA A 128 1.00 11.92 20.32
C ALA A 128 1.01 10.83 21.41
N ILE A 129 1.53 9.63 21.10
CA ILE A 129 1.62 8.53 22.07
C ILE A 129 2.85 8.69 22.98
N LYS A 130 3.88 9.40 22.57
CA LYS A 130 5.12 9.60 23.36
C LYS A 130 4.98 10.67 24.46
N GLU A 131 4.00 11.58 24.35
CA GLU A 131 3.69 12.59 25.36
C GLU A 131 2.86 12.00 26.50
#